data_faa4ca806716c0c4831f205667453743
#
_entry.id   faa4ca806716c0c4831f205667453743
#
_cell.length_a   1.000
_cell.length_b   1.000
_cell.length_c   1.000
_cell.angle_alpha   90.00
_cell.angle_beta   90.00
_cell.angle_gamma   90.00
#
_symmetry.space_group_name_H-M   'P 1'
#
loop_
_entity.id
_entity.type
_entity.pdbx_description
1 polymer ?
#
loop_
_entity_poly.entity_id
_entity_poly.type
_entity_poly.pdbx_seq_one_letter_code
_entity_poly.pdbx_strand_id
1 'polypeptide(L)'
;MKNFYIILILFFSFAIFSCAKKSDTSSTTTTNTEIEGTWQTPCYVSGSYYYIKKVTVSGTNWTDTTESHTDSSCATDYNTWTYTYGSVSIGDATTYASYGSSGGTGHDFTLTFSDITFTSHQSGNVSWNNTNSWCGLTGWEINTPQSAAGKTCGASSFIWATGLAVYGTYLLDGSKLFWAVSSSAYPNSVDVGDNETFTKQ
;
A
#
# COMPACT_ATOMS: atom_id res chain seq x y z
N MET A 1 25.67 48.94 -50.20
CA MET A 1 24.57 47.96 -50.09
C MET A 1 25.01 46.51 -49.86
N LYS A 2 26.24 46.10 -50.16
CA LYS A 2 26.74 44.74 -49.91
C LYS A 2 26.95 44.41 -48.42
N ASN A 3 27.30 45.37 -47.59
CA ASN A 3 27.58 45.12 -46.16
C ASN A 3 26.31 45.00 -45.25
N PHE A 4 25.19 45.47 -45.77
CA PHE A 4 23.91 45.36 -45.02
C PHE A 4 23.36 43.95 -45.00
N TYR A 5 23.57 43.18 -46.06
CA TYR A 5 23.14 41.80 -46.15
C TYR A 5 23.94 40.86 -45.27
N ILE A 6 25.22 41.14 -45.05
CA ILE A 6 26.10 40.34 -44.19
C ILE A 6 25.68 40.47 -42.71
N ILE A 7 25.32 41.70 -42.31
CA ILE A 7 24.83 41.95 -40.92
C ILE A 7 23.47 41.29 -40.70
N LEU A 8 22.57 41.30 -41.69
CA LEU A 8 21.26 40.69 -41.59
C LEU A 8 21.36 39.16 -41.50
N ILE A 9 22.30 38.52 -42.21
CA ILE A 9 22.52 37.08 -42.14
C ILE A 9 23.11 36.66 -40.78
N LEU A 10 23.99 37.51 -40.20
CA LEU A 10 24.53 37.26 -38.87
C LEU A 10 23.48 37.37 -37.74
N PHE A 11 22.51 38.27 -37.89
CA PHE A 11 21.42 38.36 -36.93
C PHE A 11 20.39 37.20 -37.02
N PHE A 12 20.23 36.60 -38.19
CA PHE A 12 19.32 35.45 -38.34
C PHE A 12 19.93 34.13 -37.85
N SER A 13 21.27 34.06 -37.74
CA SER A 13 21.94 32.83 -37.26
C SER A 13 21.90 32.66 -35.75
N PHE A 14 21.51 33.67 -34.98
CA PHE A 14 21.36 33.58 -33.50
C PHE A 14 19.96 33.22 -33.00
N ALA A 15 18.97 33.12 -33.91
CA ALA A 15 17.58 32.91 -33.54
C ALA A 15 17.13 31.42 -33.48
N ILE A 16 18.02 30.46 -33.71
CA ILE A 16 17.68 29.03 -33.75
C ILE A 16 18.29 28.18 -32.65
N PHE A 17 18.84 28.79 -31.62
CA PHE A 17 19.15 28.07 -30.36
C PHE A 17 18.16 28.40 -29.26
N SER A 18 16.86 28.46 -29.58
CA SER A 18 15.83 28.16 -28.60
C SER A 18 15.81 26.66 -28.40
N CYS A 19 16.70 26.20 -27.55
CA CYS A 19 16.59 24.86 -26.99
C CYS A 19 15.26 24.80 -26.28
N ALA A 20 14.25 24.29 -26.97
CA ALA A 20 13.05 23.81 -26.32
C ALA A 20 13.57 22.77 -25.32
N LYS A 21 13.66 23.16 -24.06
CA LYS A 21 13.79 22.25 -22.95
C LYS A 21 12.51 21.43 -22.96
N LYS A 22 12.54 20.35 -23.75
CA LYS A 22 11.56 19.30 -23.66
C LYS A 22 11.65 18.86 -22.21
N SER A 23 10.72 19.32 -21.40
CA SER A 23 10.48 18.67 -20.13
C SER A 23 9.96 17.28 -20.51
N ASP A 24 10.90 16.36 -20.69
CA ASP A 24 10.61 14.96 -20.54
C ASP A 24 10.19 14.80 -19.09
N THR A 25 8.89 15.01 -18.83
CA THR A 25 8.23 14.40 -17.71
C THR A 25 8.17 12.92 -18.08
N SER A 26 9.33 12.28 -18.11
CA SER A 26 9.45 10.86 -17.96
C SER A 26 8.93 10.63 -16.54
N SER A 27 7.69 10.28 -16.41
CA SER A 27 7.17 9.56 -15.25
C SER A 27 7.94 8.25 -15.21
N THR A 28 9.16 8.29 -14.72
CA THR A 28 9.85 7.12 -14.23
C THR A 28 9.00 6.65 -13.07
N THR A 29 8.26 5.59 -13.29
CA THR A 29 7.77 4.73 -12.23
C THR A 29 9.02 4.23 -11.55
N THR A 30 9.50 4.96 -10.57
CA THR A 30 10.61 4.51 -9.72
C THR A 30 10.02 3.36 -8.92
N THR A 31 10.28 2.13 -9.38
CA THR A 31 10.13 0.96 -8.54
C THR A 31 11.06 1.21 -7.36
N ASN A 32 10.51 1.49 -6.21
CA ASN A 32 11.33 1.71 -5.03
C ASN A 32 11.80 0.34 -4.53
N THR A 33 12.99 -0.05 -4.96
CA THR A 33 13.57 -1.37 -4.70
C THR A 33 13.91 -1.59 -3.23
N GLU A 34 13.92 -0.55 -2.40
CA GLU A 34 14.29 -0.67 -0.98
C GLU A 34 13.25 -1.45 -0.16
N ILE A 35 11.95 -1.31 -0.50
CA ILE A 35 10.88 -2.04 0.19
C ILE A 35 10.42 -3.30 -0.54
N GLU A 36 11.07 -3.69 -1.65
CA GLU A 36 10.76 -4.94 -2.36
C GLU A 36 10.86 -6.15 -1.44
N GLY A 37 9.90 -7.06 -1.56
CA GLY A 37 9.83 -8.31 -0.82
C GLY A 37 8.63 -8.41 0.08
N THR A 38 8.65 -9.40 0.97
CA THR A 38 7.61 -9.63 1.97
C THR A 38 8.10 -9.21 3.34
N TRP A 39 7.26 -8.46 4.03
CA TRP A 39 7.49 -7.94 5.36
C TRP A 39 6.37 -8.44 6.27
N GLN A 40 6.69 -8.86 7.48
CA GLN A 40 5.73 -9.51 8.37
C GLN A 40 5.95 -9.08 9.82
N THR A 41 4.83 -8.86 10.54
CA THR A 41 4.86 -8.67 12.00
C THR A 41 5.12 -9.99 12.72
N PRO A 42 5.61 -9.98 13.95
CA PRO A 42 5.48 -11.11 14.85
C PRO A 42 4.01 -11.52 15.01
N CYS A 43 3.79 -12.75 15.49
CA CYS A 43 2.47 -13.16 15.97
C CYS A 43 2.10 -12.35 17.23
N TYR A 44 0.99 -11.63 17.20
CA TYR A 44 0.55 -10.81 18.32
C TYR A 44 -0.93 -11.08 18.67
N VAL A 45 -1.30 -10.85 19.92
CA VAL A 45 -2.68 -11.03 20.38
C VAL A 45 -3.49 -9.75 20.23
N SER A 46 -4.73 -9.86 19.76
CA SER A 46 -5.72 -8.79 19.78
C SER A 46 -7.11 -9.38 20.04
N GLY A 47 -7.71 -9.00 21.17
CA GLY A 47 -8.96 -9.61 21.63
C GLY A 47 -8.82 -11.10 21.91
N SER A 48 -9.63 -11.90 21.23
CA SER A 48 -9.65 -13.37 21.41
C SER A 48 -8.84 -14.13 20.36
N TYR A 49 -8.17 -13.44 19.47
CA TYR A 49 -7.43 -14.03 18.37
C TYR A 49 -5.97 -13.55 18.34
N TYR A 50 -5.18 -14.28 17.59
CA TYR A 50 -3.78 -13.95 17.30
C TYR A 50 -3.68 -13.53 15.85
N TYR A 51 -2.75 -12.62 15.54
CA TYR A 51 -2.66 -12.02 14.22
C TYR A 51 -1.24 -11.97 13.71
N ILE A 52 -1.13 -12.08 12.40
CA ILE A 52 0.06 -11.72 11.63
C ILE A 52 -0.40 -10.75 10.55
N LYS A 53 0.30 -9.61 10.42
CA LYS A 53 0.16 -8.72 9.27
C LYS A 53 1.33 -8.92 8.33
N LYS A 54 1.06 -8.87 7.03
CA LYS A 54 2.08 -8.97 5.98
C LYS A 54 1.89 -7.86 4.96
N VAL A 55 2.99 -7.25 4.54
CA VAL A 55 3.04 -6.35 3.38
C VAL A 55 3.96 -6.99 2.36
N THR A 56 3.46 -7.21 1.14
CA THR A 56 4.26 -7.73 0.04
C THR A 56 4.31 -6.69 -1.07
N VAL A 57 5.54 -6.35 -1.47
CA VAL A 57 5.84 -5.38 -2.52
C VAL A 57 6.58 -6.09 -3.64
N SER A 58 6.04 -6.03 -4.85
CA SER A 58 6.65 -6.56 -6.07
C SER A 58 6.40 -5.60 -7.22
N GLY A 59 7.33 -4.69 -7.44
CA GLY A 59 7.19 -3.58 -8.39
C GLY A 59 5.98 -2.71 -8.07
N THR A 60 5.00 -2.67 -8.97
CA THR A 60 3.73 -1.95 -8.78
C THR A 60 2.63 -2.80 -8.13
N ASN A 61 2.89 -4.07 -7.85
CA ASN A 61 1.94 -4.96 -7.20
C ASN A 61 2.21 -4.97 -5.70
N TRP A 62 1.29 -4.39 -4.95
CA TRP A 62 1.37 -4.30 -3.50
C TRP A 62 0.18 -5.00 -2.89
N THR A 63 0.42 -5.73 -1.82
CA THR A 63 -0.63 -6.38 -1.03
C THR A 63 -0.37 -6.17 0.45
N ASP A 64 -1.46 -5.97 1.20
CA ASP A 64 -1.48 -6.00 2.66
C ASP A 64 -2.40 -7.14 3.08
N THR A 65 -1.93 -7.98 3.99
CA THR A 65 -2.66 -9.14 4.46
C THR A 65 -2.73 -9.13 5.98
N THR A 66 -3.92 -9.31 6.52
CA THR A 66 -4.13 -9.53 7.95
C THR A 66 -4.67 -10.95 8.15
N GLU A 67 -3.85 -11.82 8.68
CA GLU A 67 -4.19 -13.20 9.04
C GLU A 67 -4.58 -13.26 10.51
N SER A 68 -5.72 -13.89 10.81
CA SER A 68 -6.16 -14.21 12.17
C SER A 68 -6.02 -15.69 12.44
N HIS A 69 -5.61 -16.04 13.66
CA HIS A 69 -5.33 -17.39 14.10
C HIS A 69 -6.02 -17.68 15.43
N THR A 70 -6.25 -18.95 15.72
CA THR A 70 -6.92 -19.39 16.96
C THR A 70 -5.94 -19.78 18.08
N ASP A 71 -4.65 -19.81 17.80
CA ASP A 71 -3.62 -20.19 18.76
C ASP A 71 -2.46 -19.16 18.83
N SER A 72 -1.75 -19.16 19.94
CA SER A 72 -0.68 -18.20 20.25
C SER A 72 0.61 -18.37 19.45
N SER A 73 0.72 -19.45 18.69
CA SER A 73 1.84 -19.67 17.77
C SER A 73 1.53 -19.21 16.34
N CYS A 74 0.29 -18.72 16.10
CA CYS A 74 -0.23 -18.37 14.78
C CYS A 74 -0.08 -19.52 13.76
N ALA A 75 -0.30 -20.75 14.20
CA ALA A 75 -0.17 -21.94 13.36
C ALA A 75 -1.52 -22.42 12.81
N THR A 76 -2.63 -22.04 13.44
CA THR A 76 -3.98 -22.46 13.05
C THR A 76 -4.75 -21.29 12.48
N ASP A 77 -4.83 -21.23 11.16
CA ASP A 77 -5.52 -20.17 10.42
C ASP A 77 -7.01 -20.14 10.74
N TYR A 78 -7.54 -18.95 10.94
CA TYR A 78 -8.96 -18.70 11.15
C TYR A 78 -9.56 -17.95 9.96
N ASN A 79 -9.08 -16.75 9.68
CA ASN A 79 -9.49 -15.94 8.54
C ASN A 79 -8.33 -15.12 7.99
N THR A 80 -8.44 -14.70 6.72
CA THR A 80 -7.51 -13.79 6.09
C THR A 80 -8.24 -12.66 5.38
N TRP A 81 -7.88 -11.43 5.68
CA TRP A 81 -8.15 -10.25 4.87
C TRP A 81 -6.96 -9.98 3.96
N THR A 82 -7.20 -9.79 2.67
CA THR A 82 -6.18 -9.38 1.71
C THR A 82 -6.62 -8.12 0.98
N TYR A 83 -5.82 -7.09 1.09
CA TYR A 83 -5.97 -5.82 0.39
C TYR A 83 -4.98 -5.81 -0.76
N THR A 84 -5.47 -5.77 -1.99
CA THR A 84 -4.64 -5.69 -3.20
C THR A 84 -4.68 -4.28 -3.73
N TYR A 85 -3.53 -3.74 -4.03
CA TYR A 85 -3.37 -2.37 -4.47
C TYR A 85 -2.89 -2.30 -5.91
N GLY A 86 -3.33 -1.26 -6.61
CA GLY A 86 -2.83 -0.84 -7.91
C GLY A 86 -2.47 0.64 -7.88
N SER A 87 -1.97 1.14 -9.00
CA SER A 87 -1.64 2.57 -9.17
C SER A 87 -0.79 3.14 -8.05
N VAL A 88 0.28 2.43 -7.70
CA VAL A 88 1.23 2.85 -6.65
C VAL A 88 2.01 4.07 -7.11
N SER A 89 2.06 5.10 -6.27
CA SER A 89 2.92 6.27 -6.45
C SER A 89 3.65 6.56 -5.15
N ILE A 90 4.96 6.61 -5.19
CA ILE A 90 5.82 6.91 -4.04
C ILE A 90 6.36 8.32 -4.22
N GLY A 91 6.23 9.13 -3.18
CA GLY A 91 6.74 10.48 -3.12
C GLY A 91 8.21 10.56 -2.70
N ASP A 92 8.70 11.79 -2.63
CA ASP A 92 10.05 12.08 -2.14
C ASP A 92 10.19 11.70 -0.65
N ALA A 93 11.43 11.55 -0.19
CA ALA A 93 11.72 11.29 1.20
C ALA A 93 11.23 12.42 2.10
N THR A 94 10.53 12.07 3.17
CA THR A 94 9.95 12.99 4.15
C THR A 94 10.42 12.63 5.55
N THR A 95 10.67 13.63 6.38
CA THR A 95 11.03 13.41 7.78
C THR A 95 9.79 13.44 8.66
N TYR A 96 9.59 12.39 9.44
CA TYR A 96 8.47 12.26 10.37
C TYR A 96 8.91 12.58 11.80
N ALA A 97 8.13 13.43 12.46
CA ALA A 97 8.44 13.90 13.81
C ALA A 97 8.30 12.81 14.89
N SER A 98 7.45 11.82 14.67
CA SER A 98 7.17 10.73 15.59
C SER A 98 7.41 9.38 14.93
N TYR A 99 8.67 8.96 15.03
CA TYR A 99 9.08 7.60 14.79
C TYR A 99 9.70 7.10 16.08
N GLY A 100 8.97 6.29 16.82
CA GLY A 100 9.39 5.94 18.16
C GLY A 100 9.71 7.18 18.99
N SER A 101 10.86 7.20 19.64
CA SER A 101 11.36 8.34 20.41
C SER A 101 12.26 9.31 19.61
N SER A 102 12.58 9.01 18.37
CA SER A 102 13.68 9.66 17.65
C SER A 102 13.29 10.35 16.34
N GLY A 103 12.06 10.14 15.84
CA GLY A 103 11.69 10.52 14.48
C GLY A 103 12.42 9.67 13.44
N GLY A 104 12.16 9.89 12.17
CA GLY A 104 12.78 9.14 11.07
C GLY A 104 12.51 9.74 9.71
N THR A 105 13.19 9.22 8.70
CA THR A 105 12.97 9.56 7.29
C THR A 105 12.34 8.37 6.59
N GLY A 106 11.28 8.61 5.86
CA GLY A 106 10.57 7.61 5.07
C GLY A 106 9.95 8.24 3.83
N HIS A 107 8.96 7.60 3.26
CA HIS A 107 8.28 8.07 2.07
C HIS A 107 6.77 8.07 2.25
N ASP A 108 6.14 9.13 1.78
CA ASP A 108 4.71 9.12 1.49
C ASP A 108 4.44 8.30 0.24
N PHE A 109 3.31 7.63 0.20
CA PHE A 109 2.85 6.92 -0.98
C PHE A 109 1.34 7.03 -1.14
N THR A 110 0.87 6.88 -2.38
CA THR A 110 -0.55 6.77 -2.70
C THR A 110 -0.79 5.45 -3.39
N LEU A 111 -1.85 4.77 -2.98
CA LEU A 111 -2.31 3.50 -3.54
C LEU A 111 -3.79 3.62 -3.90
N THR A 112 -4.26 2.78 -4.82
CA THR A 112 -5.70 2.56 -5.01
C THR A 112 -6.03 1.11 -4.73
N PHE A 113 -7.17 0.85 -4.06
CA PHE A 113 -7.63 -0.54 -3.93
C PHE A 113 -8.00 -1.10 -5.29
N SER A 114 -7.40 -2.22 -5.68
CA SER A 114 -7.82 -3.00 -6.83
C SER A 114 -8.78 -4.13 -6.43
N ASP A 115 -8.58 -4.72 -5.25
CA ASP A 115 -9.53 -5.66 -4.64
C ASP A 115 -9.32 -5.73 -3.12
N ILE A 116 -10.36 -6.18 -2.41
CA ILE A 116 -10.30 -6.53 -0.99
C ILE A 116 -11.03 -7.86 -0.84
N THR A 117 -10.29 -8.89 -0.47
CA THR A 117 -10.85 -10.23 -0.32
C THR A 117 -10.85 -10.69 1.12
N PHE A 118 -11.81 -11.57 1.42
CA PHE A 118 -11.85 -12.29 2.68
C PHE A 118 -11.84 -13.80 2.42
N THR A 119 -11.05 -14.52 3.18
CA THR A 119 -10.93 -15.97 3.13
C THR A 119 -11.20 -16.56 4.49
N SER A 120 -12.10 -17.53 4.57
CA SER A 120 -12.31 -18.34 5.78
C SER A 120 -11.55 -19.65 5.72
N HIS A 121 -10.84 -20.00 6.79
CA HIS A 121 -10.04 -21.21 6.86
C HIS A 121 -10.68 -22.32 7.71
N GLN A 122 -11.80 -22.02 8.37
CA GLN A 122 -12.52 -22.94 9.26
C GLN A 122 -13.92 -23.24 8.73
N SER A 123 -14.31 -24.52 8.69
CA SER A 123 -15.60 -24.95 8.18
C SER A 123 -16.78 -24.37 8.95
N GLY A 124 -16.64 -24.21 10.27
CA GLY A 124 -17.67 -23.55 11.10
C GLY A 124 -17.90 -22.10 10.71
N ASN A 125 -16.82 -21.38 10.35
CA ASN A 125 -16.87 -20.00 9.92
C ASN A 125 -17.52 -19.86 8.54
N VAL A 126 -17.15 -20.75 7.60
CA VAL A 126 -17.80 -20.86 6.28
C VAL A 126 -19.31 -21.10 6.41
N SER A 127 -19.71 -22.04 7.27
CA SER A 127 -21.12 -22.34 7.52
C SER A 127 -21.86 -21.12 8.07
N TRP A 128 -21.28 -20.42 9.04
CA TRP A 128 -21.84 -19.21 9.62
C TRP A 128 -21.98 -18.09 8.57
N ASN A 129 -20.96 -17.85 7.77
CA ASN A 129 -20.95 -16.84 6.71
C ASN A 129 -22.07 -17.09 5.68
N ASN A 130 -22.25 -18.35 5.26
CA ASN A 130 -23.30 -18.73 4.33
C ASN A 130 -24.70 -18.57 4.94
N THR A 131 -24.90 -19.00 6.20
CA THR A 131 -26.20 -18.93 6.90
C THR A 131 -26.62 -17.47 7.10
N ASN A 132 -25.66 -16.58 7.38
CA ASN A 132 -25.94 -15.18 7.68
C ASN A 132 -25.78 -14.26 6.45
N SER A 133 -25.49 -14.79 5.28
CA SER A 133 -25.17 -14.01 4.06
C SER A 133 -24.17 -12.89 4.39
N TRP A 134 -23.08 -13.26 5.05
CA TRP A 134 -22.10 -12.30 5.56
C TRP A 134 -21.53 -11.43 4.44
N CYS A 135 -21.36 -10.12 4.65
CA CYS A 135 -21.08 -9.10 3.64
C CYS A 135 -22.12 -9.05 2.48
N GLY A 136 -23.33 -9.58 2.68
CA GLY A 136 -24.32 -9.74 1.61
C GLY A 136 -23.91 -10.76 0.55
N LEU A 137 -23.03 -11.69 0.91
CA LEU A 137 -22.48 -12.73 0.04
C LEU A 137 -22.92 -14.11 0.49
N THR A 138 -23.01 -15.04 -0.47
CA THR A 138 -23.27 -16.46 -0.28
C THR A 138 -22.29 -17.30 -1.08
N GLY A 139 -22.28 -18.61 -0.89
CA GLY A 139 -21.35 -19.48 -1.61
C GLY A 139 -19.93 -19.42 -1.06
N TRP A 140 -19.78 -19.12 0.24
CA TRP A 140 -18.49 -19.18 0.92
C TRP A 140 -17.98 -20.62 0.92
N GLU A 141 -16.72 -20.78 0.60
CA GLU A 141 -16.01 -22.06 0.60
C GLU A 141 -14.73 -21.92 1.42
N ILE A 142 -14.27 -23.04 2.01
CA ILE A 142 -13.05 -23.06 2.81
C ILE A 142 -11.83 -22.77 1.93
N ASN A 143 -10.93 -21.92 2.42
CA ASN A 143 -9.70 -21.50 1.73
C ASN A 143 -9.94 -20.82 0.37
N THR A 144 -11.16 -20.35 0.10
CA THR A 144 -11.49 -19.69 -1.16
C THR A 144 -11.74 -18.20 -0.90
N PRO A 145 -10.94 -17.30 -1.46
CA PRO A 145 -11.14 -15.87 -1.29
C PRO A 145 -12.41 -15.39 -2.02
N GLN A 146 -13.17 -14.52 -1.36
CA GLN A 146 -14.29 -13.81 -1.99
C GLN A 146 -14.09 -12.30 -1.87
N SER A 147 -14.39 -11.56 -2.94
CA SER A 147 -14.31 -10.11 -2.93
C SER A 147 -15.40 -9.50 -2.06
N ALA A 148 -14.96 -8.74 -1.06
CA ALA A 148 -15.79 -7.97 -0.14
C ALA A 148 -15.69 -6.46 -0.40
N ALA A 149 -14.97 -6.03 -1.44
CA ALA A 149 -14.78 -4.62 -1.76
C ALA A 149 -16.11 -3.89 -1.96
N GLY A 150 -16.31 -2.77 -1.27
CA GLY A 150 -17.54 -1.99 -1.30
C GLY A 150 -18.75 -2.64 -0.62
N LYS A 151 -18.54 -3.70 0.14
CA LYS A 151 -19.61 -4.39 0.90
C LYS A 151 -19.71 -3.89 2.33
N THR A 152 -20.86 -4.12 2.94
CA THR A 152 -21.02 -3.94 4.39
C THR A 152 -20.98 -5.30 5.06
N CYS A 153 -20.01 -5.50 5.93
CA CYS A 153 -19.79 -6.76 6.65
C CYS A 153 -20.20 -6.59 8.11
N GLY A 154 -21.19 -7.36 8.56
CA GLY A 154 -21.76 -7.21 9.90
C GLY A 154 -22.62 -5.95 10.03
N ALA A 155 -22.83 -5.49 11.28
CA ALA A 155 -23.82 -4.44 11.57
C ALA A 155 -23.43 -3.03 11.07
N SER A 156 -22.13 -2.74 10.83
CA SER A 156 -21.68 -1.39 10.48
C SER A 156 -20.29 -1.31 9.85
N SER A 157 -19.63 -2.42 9.54
CA SER A 157 -18.27 -2.40 8.97
C SER A 157 -18.36 -2.30 7.46
N PHE A 158 -18.30 -1.07 6.94
CA PHE A 158 -18.15 -0.85 5.50
C PHE A 158 -16.73 -1.17 5.06
N ILE A 159 -16.60 -2.03 4.06
CA ILE A 159 -15.32 -2.36 3.42
C ILE A 159 -15.10 -1.39 2.26
N TRP A 160 -13.92 -0.83 2.16
CA TRP A 160 -13.59 0.14 1.12
C TRP A 160 -13.83 -0.41 -0.28
N ALA A 161 -14.25 0.46 -1.18
CA ALA A 161 -14.51 0.09 -2.57
C ALA A 161 -13.22 0.07 -3.40
N THR A 162 -13.24 -0.68 -4.50
CA THR A 162 -12.19 -0.62 -5.53
C THR A 162 -12.11 0.79 -6.12
N GLY A 163 -10.91 1.22 -6.49
CA GLY A 163 -10.64 2.55 -7.02
C GLY A 163 -10.53 3.66 -5.96
N LEU A 164 -10.84 3.37 -4.68
CA LEU A 164 -10.61 4.34 -3.61
C LEU A 164 -9.11 4.53 -3.40
N ALA A 165 -8.66 5.77 -3.42
CA ALA A 165 -7.29 6.14 -3.09
C ALA A 165 -7.08 6.08 -1.57
N VAL A 166 -5.94 5.55 -1.15
CA VAL A 166 -5.43 5.62 0.20
C VAL A 166 -4.06 6.29 0.20
N TYR A 167 -3.79 6.99 1.26
CA TYR A 167 -2.55 7.70 1.51
C TYR A 167 -1.79 6.94 2.57
N GLY A 168 -0.54 6.70 2.35
CA GLY A 168 0.29 5.96 3.29
C GLY A 168 1.63 6.59 3.50
N THR A 169 2.30 6.07 4.50
CA THR A 169 3.64 6.42 4.88
C THR A 169 4.37 5.14 5.23
N TYR A 170 5.58 4.97 4.73
CA TYR A 170 6.47 3.93 5.21
C TYR A 170 7.82 4.50 5.63
N LEU A 171 8.48 3.77 6.51
CA LEU A 171 9.80 4.09 7.00
C LEU A 171 10.59 2.79 7.17
N LEU A 172 11.83 2.81 6.71
CA LEU A 172 12.77 1.70 6.91
C LEU A 172 13.81 2.06 7.98
N ASP A 173 13.99 1.14 8.93
CA ASP A 173 15.08 1.18 9.90
C ASP A 173 15.80 -0.17 9.92
N GLY A 174 16.88 -0.27 9.17
CA GLY A 174 17.59 -1.52 8.96
C GLY A 174 16.70 -2.58 8.30
N SER A 175 16.42 -3.66 9.02
CA SER A 175 15.55 -4.75 8.56
C SER A 175 14.08 -4.59 8.96
N LYS A 176 13.70 -3.43 9.51
CA LYS A 176 12.34 -3.16 9.96
C LYS A 176 11.64 -2.21 9.01
N LEU A 177 10.40 -2.52 8.69
CA LEU A 177 9.47 -1.65 7.98
C LEU A 177 8.39 -1.20 8.96
N PHE A 178 8.13 0.09 8.97
CA PHE A 178 7.00 0.73 9.67
C PHE A 178 6.07 1.28 8.60
N TRP A 179 4.78 1.02 8.77
CA TRP A 179 3.78 1.22 7.74
C TRP A 179 2.51 1.81 8.35
N ALA A 180 2.00 2.86 7.77
CA ALA A 180 0.71 3.44 8.14
C ALA A 180 -0.08 3.84 6.90
N VAL A 181 -1.39 3.64 6.91
CA VAL A 181 -2.30 4.04 5.83
C VAL A 181 -3.52 4.78 6.37
N SER A 182 -4.06 5.68 5.56
CA SER A 182 -5.25 6.47 5.88
C SER A 182 -6.05 6.72 4.61
N SER A 183 -7.36 6.83 4.74
CA SER A 183 -8.28 7.15 3.63
C SER A 183 -8.41 8.64 3.32
N SER A 184 -7.84 9.53 4.12
CA SER A 184 -8.10 10.97 4.02
C SER A 184 -6.88 11.85 3.82
N ALA A 185 -5.72 11.45 4.35
CA ALA A 185 -4.49 12.23 4.26
C ALA A 185 -3.28 11.33 4.54
N TYR A 186 -2.08 11.79 4.18
CA TYR A 186 -0.86 11.10 4.57
C TYR A 186 -0.73 11.05 6.09
N PRO A 187 -0.47 9.87 6.67
CA PRO A 187 -0.13 9.77 8.08
C PRO A 187 1.09 10.63 8.41
N ASN A 188 1.04 11.37 9.50
CA ASN A 188 2.16 12.21 9.96
C ASN A 188 3.07 11.48 10.96
N SER A 189 2.79 10.22 11.21
CA SER A 189 3.55 9.34 12.10
C SER A 189 3.31 7.88 11.71
N VAL A 190 4.26 7.02 12.06
CA VAL A 190 4.11 5.57 11.99
C VAL A 190 4.05 5.00 13.39
N ASP A 191 3.21 4.00 13.59
CA ASP A 191 3.16 3.26 14.85
C ASP A 191 4.37 2.31 14.92
N VAL A 192 4.95 2.17 16.10
CA VAL A 192 6.12 1.33 16.38
C VAL A 192 5.80 0.17 17.35
N GLY A 193 4.53 -0.05 17.63
CA GLY A 193 4.06 -1.20 18.40
C GLY A 193 4.39 -2.54 17.71
N ASP A 194 4.35 -3.63 18.46
CA ASP A 194 4.68 -4.97 17.94
C ASP A 194 3.79 -5.38 16.76
N ASN A 195 2.53 -4.90 16.75
CA ASN A 195 1.56 -5.15 15.69
C ASN A 195 1.71 -4.25 14.44
N GLU A 196 2.66 -3.32 14.46
CA GLU A 196 2.94 -2.39 13.36
C GLU A 196 4.43 -2.38 12.96
N THR A 197 5.24 -3.25 13.57
CA THR A 197 6.66 -3.42 13.24
C THR A 197 6.84 -4.67 12.39
N PHE A 198 7.18 -4.48 11.14
CA PHE A 198 7.37 -5.57 10.18
C PHE A 198 8.86 -5.88 10.01
N THR A 199 9.20 -7.16 9.87
CA THR A 199 10.55 -7.63 9.54
C THR A 199 10.55 -8.31 8.18
N LYS A 200 11.62 -8.15 7.43
CA LYS A 200 11.77 -8.78 6.10
C LYS A 200 11.89 -10.29 6.23
N GLN A 201 11.14 -11.00 5.37
CA GLN A 201 11.13 -12.46 5.29
C GLN A 201 12.11 -12.99 4.25
#